data_df3457703d2dce7b533dd2ab7e0af2fd
#
_entry.id   df3457703d2dce7b533dd2ab7e0af2fd
#
_cell.length_a   1.000
_cell.length_b   1.000
_cell.length_c   1.000
_cell.angle_alpha   90.00
_cell.angle_beta   90.00
_cell.angle_gamma   90.00
#
_symmetry.space_group_name_H-M   'P 1'
#
loop_
_entity.id
_entity.type
_entity.pdbx_description
1 polymer ?
#
loop_
_entity_poly.entity_id
_entity_poly.type
_entity_poly.pdbx_seq_one_letter_code
_entity_poly.pdbx_strand_id
1 'polypeptide(L)'
;MSNIYETTIIVKPDLANDQMKNLNTSIEQFFNDNAVSIGYKEDWGIKNLKFSINKYSKGSFKFMRFNASSEFPKKLDVFLKFNIDCLRFLITKSSDDIDQATPQINKDN
;
A
#
# COMPACT_ATOMS: atom_id res chain seq x y z
N MET A 1 -5.14 -8.82 20.05
CA MET A 1 -5.96 -7.64 19.82
C MET A 1 -5.73 -7.05 18.47
N SER A 2 -6.81 -6.57 17.87
CA SER A 2 -6.73 -5.98 16.53
C SER A 2 -6.47 -4.48 16.62
N ASN A 3 -5.74 -3.97 15.66
CA ASN A 3 -5.48 -2.56 15.50
C ASN A 3 -5.76 -2.16 14.07
N ILE A 4 -6.01 -0.89 13.87
CA ILE A 4 -6.24 -0.35 12.54
C ILE A 4 -4.93 0.19 12.01
N TYR A 5 -4.55 -0.25 10.84
CA TYR A 5 -3.33 0.17 10.17
C TYR A 5 -3.63 0.76 8.80
N GLU A 6 -2.74 1.61 8.36
CA GLU A 6 -2.81 2.20 7.02
C GLU A 6 -1.50 1.92 6.32
N THR A 7 -1.58 1.62 5.04
CA THR A 7 -0.38 1.47 4.24
C THR A 7 -0.54 2.22 2.93
N THR A 8 0.52 2.92 2.56
CA THR A 8 0.63 3.56 1.27
C THR A 8 1.74 2.84 0.51
N ILE A 9 1.42 2.40 -0.69
CA ILE A 9 2.36 1.66 -1.51
C ILE A 9 2.60 2.44 -2.79
N ILE A 10 3.86 2.65 -3.12
CA ILE A 10 4.25 3.32 -4.36
C ILE A 10 4.84 2.26 -5.28
N VAL A 11 4.20 2.07 -6.41
CA VAL A 11 4.52 1.01 -7.36
C VAL A 11 5.10 1.63 -8.62
N LYS A 12 5.92 0.89 -9.34
CA LYS A 12 6.47 1.33 -10.61
C LYS A 12 5.34 1.81 -11.53
N PRO A 13 5.50 2.96 -12.18
CA PRO A 13 4.41 3.54 -12.97
C PRO A 13 4.28 2.92 -14.36
N ASP A 14 5.26 2.14 -14.80
CA ASP A 14 5.33 1.62 -16.16
C ASP A 14 4.99 0.15 -16.28
N LEU A 15 4.28 -0.40 -15.29
CA LEU A 15 3.85 -1.79 -15.37
C LEU A 15 2.76 -1.93 -16.42
N ALA A 16 2.82 -3.02 -17.18
CA ALA A 16 1.76 -3.37 -18.09
C ALA A 16 0.50 -3.72 -17.32
N ASN A 17 -0.65 -3.65 -17.97
CA ASN A 17 -1.94 -3.89 -17.29
C ASN A 17 -2.00 -5.23 -16.60
N ASP A 18 -1.50 -6.28 -17.25
CA ASP A 18 -1.50 -7.61 -16.65
C ASP A 18 -0.55 -7.71 -15.47
N GLN A 19 0.59 -7.01 -15.53
CA GLN A 19 1.53 -6.99 -14.42
C GLN A 19 0.93 -6.27 -13.21
N MET A 20 0.25 -5.16 -13.44
CA MET A 20 -0.41 -4.42 -12.37
C MET A 20 -1.51 -5.27 -11.74
N LYS A 21 -2.27 -5.97 -12.57
CA LYS A 21 -3.33 -6.85 -12.09
C LYS A 21 -2.76 -7.98 -11.24
N ASN A 22 -1.65 -8.56 -11.68
CA ASN A 22 -1.00 -9.64 -10.94
C ASN A 22 -0.48 -9.14 -9.60
N LEU A 23 0.06 -7.93 -9.58
CA LEU A 23 0.54 -7.33 -8.34
C LEU A 23 -0.59 -7.12 -7.35
N ASN A 24 -1.71 -6.57 -7.82
CA ASN A 24 -2.88 -6.36 -6.97
C ASN A 24 -3.40 -7.68 -6.41
N THR A 25 -3.48 -8.70 -7.26
CA THR A 25 -3.92 -10.02 -6.84
C THR A 25 -2.98 -10.60 -5.80
N SER A 26 -1.68 -10.43 -5.99
CA SER A 26 -0.67 -10.92 -5.07
C SER A 26 -0.82 -10.27 -3.69
N ILE A 27 -1.03 -8.96 -3.66
CA ILE A 27 -1.22 -8.24 -2.41
C ILE A 27 -2.48 -8.71 -1.70
N GLU A 28 -3.59 -8.83 -2.42
CA GLU A 28 -4.84 -9.28 -1.84
C GLU A 28 -4.73 -10.70 -1.33
N GLN A 29 -4.04 -11.55 -2.05
CA GLN A 29 -3.82 -12.93 -1.64
C GLN A 29 -3.01 -12.99 -0.34
N PHE A 30 -2.02 -12.14 -0.21
CA PHE A 30 -1.22 -12.08 1.01
C PHE A 30 -2.09 -11.71 2.21
N PHE A 31 -2.97 -10.73 2.04
CA PHE A 31 -3.89 -10.35 3.11
C PHE A 31 -4.81 -11.52 3.47
N ASN A 32 -5.37 -12.19 2.47
CA ASN A 32 -6.25 -13.33 2.68
C ASN A 32 -5.54 -14.47 3.38
N ASP A 33 -4.30 -14.75 2.99
CA ASP A 33 -3.52 -15.84 3.59
C ASP A 33 -3.24 -15.59 5.07
N ASN A 34 -3.25 -14.34 5.48
CA ASN A 34 -3.04 -13.97 6.86
C ASN A 34 -4.35 -13.64 7.58
N ALA A 35 -5.48 -13.95 6.95
CA ALA A 35 -6.82 -13.74 7.51
C ALA A 35 -7.08 -12.28 7.85
N VAL A 36 -6.56 -11.37 7.03
CA VAL A 36 -6.76 -9.94 7.20
C VAL A 36 -7.66 -9.43 6.08
N SER A 37 -8.76 -8.79 6.46
CA SER A 37 -9.67 -8.17 5.50
C SER A 37 -9.28 -6.72 5.30
N ILE A 38 -9.25 -6.30 4.04
CA ILE A 38 -9.01 -4.91 3.70
C ILE A 38 -10.33 -4.17 3.88
N GLY A 39 -10.35 -3.21 4.80
CA GLY A 39 -11.58 -2.47 5.08
C GLY A 39 -11.81 -1.32 4.11
N TYR A 40 -10.72 -0.76 3.57
CA TYR A 40 -10.82 0.40 2.70
C TYR A 40 -9.58 0.45 1.81
N LYS A 41 -9.77 0.78 0.56
CA LYS A 41 -8.63 0.95 -0.33
C LYS A 41 -8.94 1.99 -1.40
N GLU A 42 -7.89 2.67 -1.83
CA GLU A 42 -7.96 3.65 -2.90
C GLU A 42 -6.77 3.48 -3.82
N ASP A 43 -6.99 3.77 -5.08
CA ASP A 43 -5.91 3.86 -6.06
C ASP A 43 -5.83 5.33 -6.45
N TRP A 44 -4.72 5.96 -6.07
CA TRP A 44 -4.56 7.40 -6.32
C TRP A 44 -3.95 7.68 -7.68
N GLY A 45 -3.62 6.64 -8.44
CA GLY A 45 -3.06 6.79 -9.75
C GLY A 45 -1.59 7.18 -9.73
N ILE A 46 -1.13 7.63 -10.88
CA ILE A 46 0.28 7.99 -11.05
C ILE A 46 0.47 9.44 -10.64
N LYS A 47 1.45 9.65 -9.77
CA LYS A 47 1.78 10.97 -9.24
C LYS A 47 3.27 11.21 -9.31
N ASN A 48 3.65 12.46 -9.35
CA ASN A 48 5.07 12.84 -9.30
C ASN A 48 5.63 12.56 -7.92
N LEU A 49 6.86 12.07 -7.90
CA LEU A 49 7.59 11.86 -6.66
C LEU A 49 8.40 13.11 -6.34
N LYS A 50 8.49 13.41 -5.05
CA LYS A 50 9.29 14.54 -4.59
C LYS A 50 10.76 14.31 -4.90
N PHE A 51 11.19 13.07 -4.75
CA PHE A 51 12.55 12.64 -5.09
C PHE A 51 12.45 11.38 -5.92
N SER A 52 13.36 11.21 -6.86
CA SER A 52 13.39 10.00 -7.67
C SER A 52 13.68 8.79 -6.80
N ILE A 53 12.99 7.69 -7.08
CA ILE A 53 13.22 6.40 -6.44
C ILE A 53 13.60 5.42 -7.53
N ASN A 54 14.79 4.82 -7.46
CA ASN A 54 15.28 3.88 -8.47
C ASN A 54 15.15 4.46 -9.87
N LYS A 55 15.47 5.75 -10.01
CA LYS A 55 15.41 6.49 -11.28
C LYS A 55 14.01 6.79 -11.77
N TYR A 56 12.99 6.44 -11.02
CA TYR A 56 11.62 6.81 -11.36
C TYR A 56 11.29 8.16 -10.74
N SER A 57 10.75 9.06 -11.54
CA SER A 57 10.29 10.35 -11.05
C SER A 57 8.81 10.36 -10.75
N LYS A 58 8.11 9.28 -11.10
CA LYS A 58 6.68 9.11 -10.83
C LYS A 58 6.45 7.74 -10.24
N GLY A 59 5.30 7.58 -9.61
CA GLY A 59 4.91 6.31 -9.05
C GLY A 59 3.39 6.15 -9.05
N SER A 60 2.95 4.91 -9.02
CA SER A 60 1.54 4.61 -8.90
C SER A 60 1.24 4.42 -7.41
N PHE A 61 0.36 5.24 -6.87
CA PHE A 61 0.07 5.28 -5.45
C PHE A 61 -1.17 4.49 -5.12
N LYS A 62 -1.05 3.61 -4.13
CA LYS A 62 -2.17 2.81 -3.62
C LYS A 62 -2.24 2.97 -2.12
N PHE A 63 -3.44 3.08 -1.61
CA PHE A 63 -3.69 3.24 -0.18
C PHE A 63 -4.64 2.18 0.31
N MET A 64 -4.35 1.63 1.48
CA MET A 64 -5.23 0.63 2.10
C MET A 64 -5.30 0.87 3.60
N ARG A 65 -6.48 0.61 4.15
CA ARG A 65 -6.72 0.65 5.59
C ARG A 65 -7.30 -0.69 6.00
N PHE A 66 -6.76 -1.29 7.03
CA PHE A 66 -7.16 -2.64 7.41
C PHE A 66 -7.02 -2.83 8.92
N ASN A 67 -7.70 -3.86 9.41
CA ASN A 67 -7.68 -4.22 10.82
C ASN A 67 -6.92 -5.53 10.96
N ALA A 68 -5.89 -5.54 11.78
CA ALA A 68 -5.03 -6.71 11.90
C ALA A 68 -4.38 -6.76 13.29
N SER A 69 -3.83 -7.93 13.62
CA SER A 69 -3.04 -8.06 14.84
C SER A 69 -1.71 -7.32 14.70
N SER A 70 -1.06 -7.09 15.82
CA SER A 70 0.19 -6.32 15.82
C SER A 70 1.34 -7.04 15.12
N GLU A 71 1.18 -8.31 14.80
CA GLU A 71 2.21 -9.07 14.09
C GLU A 71 2.14 -8.90 12.58
N PHE A 72 0.97 -8.58 12.07
CA PHE A 72 0.78 -8.50 10.63
C PHE A 72 1.62 -7.42 9.95
N PRO A 73 1.76 -6.20 10.51
CA PRO A 73 2.56 -5.17 9.84
C PRO A 73 4.00 -5.61 9.57
N LYS A 74 4.58 -6.41 10.45
CA LYS A 74 5.94 -6.91 10.23
C LYS A 74 5.99 -7.87 9.04
N LYS A 75 4.98 -8.70 8.91
CA LYS A 75 4.89 -9.62 7.78
C LYS A 75 4.67 -8.85 6.48
N LEU A 76 3.81 -7.83 6.53
CA LEU A 76 3.54 -7.01 5.37
C LEU A 76 4.79 -6.24 4.93
N ASP A 77 5.55 -5.75 5.90
CA ASP A 77 6.81 -5.05 5.62
C ASP A 77 7.75 -5.92 4.81
N VAL A 78 7.94 -7.16 5.24
CA VAL A 78 8.82 -8.10 4.54
C VAL A 78 8.27 -8.40 3.15
N PHE A 79 6.97 -8.63 3.05
CA PHE A 79 6.35 -8.93 1.77
C PHE A 79 6.56 -7.80 0.75
N LEU A 80 6.33 -6.56 1.18
CA LEU A 80 6.48 -5.42 0.29
C LEU A 80 7.94 -5.11 -0.01
N LYS A 81 8.81 -5.31 0.98
CA LYS A 81 10.24 -5.05 0.80
C LYS A 81 10.84 -5.92 -0.29
N PHE A 82 10.38 -7.16 -0.39
CA PHE A 82 10.91 -8.09 -1.39
C PHE A 82 10.13 -8.08 -2.70
N ASN A 83 9.14 -7.21 -2.81
CA ASN A 83 8.38 -7.10 -4.06
C ASN A 83 9.11 -6.13 -4.98
N ILE A 84 9.57 -6.62 -6.12
CA ILE A 84 10.41 -5.82 -7.02
C ILE A 84 9.66 -4.68 -7.68
N ASP A 85 8.33 -4.76 -7.73
CA ASP A 85 7.52 -3.70 -8.34
C ASP A 85 7.15 -2.60 -7.36
N CYS A 86 7.42 -2.80 -6.09
CA CYS A 86 7.15 -1.82 -5.05
C CYS A 86 8.37 -0.93 -4.87
N LEU A 87 8.24 0.35 -5.18
CA LEU A 87 9.34 1.30 -5.05
C LEU A 87 9.53 1.73 -3.61
N ARG A 88 8.42 1.97 -2.92
CA ARG A 88 8.44 2.42 -1.54
C ARG A 88 7.10 2.14 -0.91
N PHE A 89 7.09 1.98 0.39
CA PHE A 89 5.84 1.80 1.13
C PHE A 89 5.98 2.38 2.52
N LEU A 90 4.84 2.66 3.13
CA LEU A 90 4.76 3.16 4.50
C LEU A 90 3.61 2.44 5.19
N ILE A 91 3.88 1.92 6.38
CA ILE A 91 2.84 1.26 7.18
C ILE A 91 2.78 2.00 8.51
N THR A 92 1.59 2.49 8.85
CA THR A 92 1.38 3.23 10.09
C THR A 92 0.19 2.67 10.83
N LYS A 93 0.21 2.83 12.15
CA LYS A 93 -0.93 2.49 12.98
C LYS A 93 -1.86 3.70 13.02
N SER A 94 -3.12 3.47 12.75
CA SER A 94 -4.11 4.54 12.74
C SER A 94 -4.94 4.49 14.01
N SER A 95 -5.31 5.66 14.51
CA SER A 95 -6.27 5.75 15.61
C SER A 95 -7.67 6.06 15.08
N ASP A 96 -7.80 6.26 13.78
CA ASP A 96 -9.08 6.60 13.16
C ASP A 96 -9.91 5.35 12.92
N ASP A 97 -11.22 5.54 12.82
CA ASP A 97 -12.10 4.47 12.42
C ASP A 97 -11.82 4.08 10.98
N ILE A 98 -12.06 2.81 10.68
CA ILE A 98 -11.79 2.30 9.35
C ILE A 98 -12.68 2.95 8.29
N ASP A 99 -13.82 3.49 8.69
CA ASP A 99 -14.78 4.11 7.77
C ASP A 99 -14.55 5.58 7.57
N GLN A 100 -13.58 6.17 8.24
CA GLN A 100 -13.33 7.60 8.09
C GLN A 100 -12.70 7.89 6.74
N ALA A 101 -12.88 9.13 6.31
CA ALA A 101 -12.30 9.58 5.06
C ALA A 101 -10.79 9.43 5.09
N THR A 102 -10.24 9.06 3.94
CA THR A 102 -8.80 8.84 3.83
C THR A 102 -8.05 10.16 3.93
N PRO A 103 -7.06 10.23 4.81
CA PRO A 103 -6.22 11.41 4.85
C PRO A 103 -5.45 11.58 3.56
N GLN A 104 -5.24 12.82 3.17
CA GLN A 104 -4.42 13.12 2.00
C GLN A 104 -2.98 13.21 2.44
N ILE A 105 -2.14 12.33 1.94
CA ILE A 105 -0.74 12.36 2.32
C ILE A 105 0.13 13.12 1.33
N ASN A 106 -0.39 13.44 0.17
CA ASN A 106 0.39 14.06 -0.89
C ASN A 106 -0.14 15.41 -1.29
N LYS A 107 -0.61 16.16 -0.34
CA LYS A 107 -1.21 17.46 -0.65
C LYS A 107 -0.22 18.42 -1.28
N ASP A 108 1.02 18.26 -0.93
CA ASP A 108 2.09 19.15 -1.38
C ASP A 108 2.83 18.64 -2.59
N ASN A 109 2.39 17.53 -3.14
CA ASN A 109 3.08 16.93 -4.29
C ASN A 109 2.49 17.36 -5.60
#